data_0fe11532d024908dee3aad13284b8304
#
_entry.id   0fe11532d024908dee3aad13284b8304
#
_cell.length_a   1.000
_cell.length_b   1.000
_cell.length_c   1.000
_cell.angle_alpha   90.00
_cell.angle_beta   90.00
_cell.angle_gamma   90.00
#
_symmetry.space_group_name_H-M   'P 1'
#
loop_
_entity.id
_entity.type
_entity.pdbx_description
1 polymer ?
#
loop_
_entity_poly.entity_id
_entity_poly.type
_entity_poly.pdbx_seq_one_letter_code
_entity_poly.pdbx_strand_id
1 'polypeptide(L)'
;IVPTIGSDTVANFSYLSKARHQIWYYDDLGRPVQEIEFKASPVKKDLMTHREYDELGRDSRQWLTIERSEGTPGTWVMPDTFISDAGKLYGDKCACSLIVYDGSPLNLIKEEYGPGEKWQTTGHGNKHDYRVNTGDDLCRWLNSGGARELPQLLQRGMYPSYELIVESAEDEDGHIIYS
;
A
#
# COMPACT_ATOMS: atom_id res chain seq x y z
N ILE A 1 12.31 -11.19 15.70
CA ILE A 1 12.87 -10.12 16.55
C ILE A 1 11.69 -9.53 17.28
N VAL A 2 11.70 -9.52 18.61
CA VAL A 2 10.64 -8.91 19.42
C VAL A 2 11.00 -7.44 19.59
N PRO A 3 10.15 -6.49 19.11
CA PRO A 3 10.42 -5.07 19.31
C PRO A 3 10.55 -4.76 20.80
N THR A 4 11.58 -4.06 21.19
CA THR A 4 11.78 -3.62 22.57
C THR A 4 10.91 -2.39 22.79
N ILE A 5 9.86 -2.52 23.59
CA ILE A 5 9.13 -1.35 24.09
C ILE A 5 10.05 -0.68 25.08
N GLY A 6 10.42 0.58 24.84
CA GLY A 6 11.01 1.41 25.85
C GLY A 6 10.10 1.40 27.08
N SER A 7 10.68 1.24 28.28
CA SER A 7 9.97 1.06 29.56
C SER A 7 9.17 2.29 30.03
N ASP A 8 8.94 3.26 29.17
CA ASP A 8 8.16 4.44 29.50
C ASP A 8 6.68 4.14 29.56
N THR A 9 6.34 3.58 30.70
CA THR A 9 5.09 3.83 31.39
C THR A 9 3.85 3.69 30.50
N VAL A 10 3.27 2.50 30.54
CA VAL A 10 1.82 2.41 30.35
C VAL A 10 1.21 3.30 31.44
N ALA A 11 1.11 4.59 31.13
CA ALA A 11 0.47 5.55 32.01
C ALA A 11 -0.92 5.05 32.32
N ASN A 12 -1.34 5.19 33.59
CA ASN A 12 -2.63 4.81 34.12
C ASN A 12 -3.77 5.09 33.13
N PHE A 13 -4.21 4.10 32.38
CA PHE A 13 -5.27 4.18 31.39
C PHE A 13 -6.67 4.47 31.97
N SER A 14 -6.80 4.66 33.30
CA SER A 14 -8.08 4.91 33.95
C SER A 14 -8.77 6.23 33.58
N TYR A 15 -8.03 7.21 33.07
CA TYR A 15 -8.58 8.50 32.62
C TYR A 15 -9.00 8.52 31.15
N LEU A 16 -8.79 7.46 30.39
CA LEU A 16 -8.85 7.44 28.94
C LEU A 16 -10.07 6.72 28.36
N SER A 17 -11.11 6.53 29.16
CA SER A 17 -12.34 5.83 28.73
C SER A 17 -13.09 6.48 27.55
N LYS A 18 -12.68 7.69 27.13
CA LYS A 18 -13.26 8.43 25.99
C LYS A 18 -12.28 8.66 24.84
N ALA A 19 -11.03 8.23 24.97
CA ALA A 19 -10.02 8.41 23.92
C ALA A 19 -9.78 7.11 23.14
N ARG A 20 -9.55 7.25 21.84
CA ARG A 20 -9.07 6.13 21.01
C ARG A 20 -7.57 6.00 21.21
N HIS A 21 -7.10 4.80 21.50
CA HIS A 21 -5.69 4.50 21.72
C HIS A 21 -5.17 3.68 20.57
N GLN A 22 -4.07 4.13 19.99
CA GLN A 22 -3.31 3.41 18.96
C GLN A 22 -1.93 3.11 19.51
N ILE A 23 -1.46 1.88 19.27
CA ILE A 23 -0.15 1.40 19.68
C ILE A 23 0.54 0.94 18.39
N TRP A 24 1.74 1.49 18.17
CA TRP A 24 2.56 1.17 17.01
C TRP A 24 3.79 0.40 17.43
N TYR A 25 4.03 -0.71 16.77
CA TYR A 25 5.25 -1.49 16.92
C TYR A 25 6.11 -1.31 15.69
N TYR A 26 7.40 -1.10 15.91
CA TYR A 26 8.38 -0.80 14.88
C TYR A 26 9.44 -1.90 14.84
N ASP A 27 10.01 -2.13 13.66
CA ASP A 27 11.18 -2.99 13.51
C ASP A 27 12.47 -2.25 13.91
N ASP A 28 13.61 -2.94 13.78
CA ASP A 28 14.93 -2.41 14.14
C ASP A 28 15.38 -1.22 13.26
N LEU A 29 14.71 -0.99 12.13
CA LEU A 29 14.94 0.13 11.22
C LEU A 29 13.97 1.30 11.46
N GLY A 30 13.10 1.18 12.45
CA GLY A 30 12.10 2.21 12.78
C GLY A 30 10.89 2.23 11.84
N ARG A 31 10.61 1.15 11.12
CA ARG A 31 9.44 1.04 10.24
C ARG A 31 8.27 0.42 11.01
N PRO A 32 7.04 0.94 10.84
CA PRO A 32 5.88 0.40 11.53
C PRO A 32 5.50 -0.98 10.99
N VAL A 33 5.54 -2.02 11.81
CA VAL A 33 5.21 -3.41 11.42
C VAL A 33 3.86 -3.87 11.93
N GLN A 34 3.38 -3.31 13.04
CA GLN A 34 2.07 -3.66 13.58
C GLN A 34 1.43 -2.44 14.22
N GLU A 35 0.15 -2.23 13.92
CA GLU A 35 -0.69 -1.23 14.57
C GLU A 35 -1.80 -1.93 15.34
N ILE A 36 -2.05 -1.47 16.56
CA ILE A 36 -3.11 -1.97 17.43
C ILE A 36 -3.99 -0.81 17.86
N GLU A 37 -5.26 -0.87 17.51
CA GLU A 37 -6.29 -0.03 18.07
C GLU A 37 -6.84 -0.69 19.34
N PHE A 38 -6.45 -0.16 20.49
CA PHE A 38 -6.72 -0.77 21.78
C PHE A 38 -8.21 -0.81 22.08
N LYS A 39 -8.75 -2.02 22.28
CA LYS A 39 -10.16 -2.27 22.62
C LYS A 39 -11.16 -1.54 21.71
N ALA A 40 -10.82 -1.39 20.43
CA ALA A 40 -11.60 -0.60 19.48
C ALA A 40 -12.80 -1.37 18.90
N SER A 41 -12.83 -2.71 19.03
CA SER A 41 -13.97 -3.48 18.52
C SER A 41 -15.24 -3.28 19.37
N PRO A 42 -16.43 -3.56 18.84
CA PRO A 42 -17.68 -3.48 19.60
C PRO A 42 -17.70 -4.34 20.88
N VAL A 43 -16.96 -5.45 20.86
CA VAL A 43 -16.81 -6.37 22.01
C VAL A 43 -15.59 -6.05 22.89
N LYS A 44 -14.99 -4.87 22.70
CA LYS A 44 -13.85 -4.38 23.48
C LYS A 44 -12.57 -5.20 23.33
N LYS A 45 -12.38 -5.80 22.19
CA LYS A 45 -11.11 -6.40 21.78
C LYS A 45 -10.29 -5.43 20.92
N ASP A 46 -9.00 -5.71 20.82
CA ASP A 46 -8.09 -4.94 19.96
C ASP A 46 -8.37 -5.23 18.50
N LEU A 47 -8.30 -4.20 17.66
CA LEU A 47 -8.21 -4.33 16.24
C LEU A 47 -6.75 -4.15 15.82
N MET A 48 -6.26 -5.05 14.98
CA MET A 48 -4.84 -5.10 14.64
C MET A 48 -4.66 -5.15 13.13
N THR A 49 -3.61 -4.46 12.64
CA THR A 49 -3.10 -4.58 11.29
C THR A 49 -1.62 -4.96 11.32
N HIS A 50 -1.15 -5.61 10.27
CA HIS A 50 0.26 -5.99 10.13
C HIS A 50 0.77 -5.59 8.74
N ARG A 51 2.06 -5.21 8.68
CA ARG A 51 2.75 -4.83 7.44
C ARG A 51 4.02 -5.66 7.29
N GLU A 52 4.32 -6.01 6.05
CA GLU A 52 5.56 -6.67 5.69
C GLU A 52 6.32 -5.82 4.68
N TYR A 53 7.63 -5.86 4.76
CA TYR A 53 8.55 -5.15 3.90
C TYR A 53 9.36 -6.14 3.06
N ASP A 54 9.70 -5.74 1.85
CA ASP A 54 10.61 -6.51 1.01
C ASP A 54 12.08 -6.38 1.48
N GLU A 55 12.99 -7.07 0.79
CA GLU A 55 14.41 -7.07 1.11
C GLU A 55 15.07 -5.68 1.01
N LEU A 56 14.49 -4.77 0.23
CA LEU A 56 14.93 -3.38 0.09
C LEU A 56 14.24 -2.43 1.08
N GLY A 57 13.34 -2.94 1.92
CA GLY A 57 12.66 -2.18 2.95
C GLY A 57 11.44 -1.41 2.47
N ARG A 58 10.87 -1.76 1.31
CA ARG A 58 9.65 -1.17 0.76
C ARG A 58 8.43 -1.93 1.24
N ASP A 59 7.30 -1.24 1.44
CA ASP A 59 6.03 -1.87 1.79
C ASP A 59 5.66 -2.92 0.73
N SER A 60 5.58 -4.20 1.12
CA SER A 60 5.24 -5.28 0.20
C SER A 60 3.87 -5.86 0.47
N ARG A 61 3.49 -6.03 1.74
CA ARG A 61 2.16 -6.53 2.11
C ARG A 61 1.56 -5.73 3.25
N GLN A 62 0.28 -5.43 3.09
CA GLN A 62 -0.52 -4.87 4.16
C GLN A 62 -1.72 -5.78 4.43
N TRP A 63 -1.72 -6.39 5.61
CA TRP A 63 -2.75 -7.31 6.03
C TRP A 63 -4.02 -6.58 6.44
N LEU A 64 -5.17 -7.19 6.16
CA LEU A 64 -6.45 -6.68 6.60
C LEU A 64 -6.54 -6.66 8.13
N THR A 65 -7.37 -5.75 8.64
CA THR A 65 -7.58 -5.60 10.07
C THR A 65 -8.26 -6.84 10.65
N ILE A 66 -7.70 -7.40 11.71
CA ILE A 66 -8.32 -8.51 12.44
C ILE A 66 -8.64 -8.11 13.88
N GLU A 67 -9.62 -8.77 14.46
CA GLU A 67 -9.89 -8.71 15.89
C GLU A 67 -8.94 -9.67 16.62
N ARG A 68 -8.34 -9.21 17.72
CA ARG A 68 -7.45 -10.05 18.52
C ARG A 68 -8.21 -11.26 19.08
N SER A 69 -7.70 -12.45 18.77
CA SER A 69 -8.32 -13.70 19.22
C SER A 69 -8.08 -13.95 20.70
N GLU A 70 -6.82 -13.86 21.14
CA GLU A 70 -6.37 -14.19 22.49
C GLU A 70 -5.21 -13.28 22.96
N GLY A 71 -4.89 -13.34 24.24
CA GLY A 71 -3.72 -12.70 24.83
C GLY A 71 -4.02 -11.36 25.52
N THR A 72 -2.97 -10.70 25.98
CA THR A 72 -3.08 -9.43 26.70
C THR A 72 -3.35 -8.29 25.71
N PRO A 73 -4.39 -7.46 25.95
CA PRO A 73 -4.66 -6.33 25.08
C PRO A 73 -3.48 -5.37 24.96
N GLY A 74 -3.29 -4.80 23.78
CA GLY A 74 -2.25 -3.83 23.48
C GLY A 74 -0.84 -4.40 23.33
N THR A 75 -0.64 -5.71 23.44
CA THR A 75 0.70 -6.31 23.30
C THR A 75 0.97 -6.78 21.88
N TRP A 76 2.26 -6.84 21.51
CA TRP A 76 2.72 -7.40 20.24
C TRP A 76 2.18 -8.81 19.97
N VAL A 77 1.84 -9.10 18.74
CA VAL A 77 1.46 -10.43 18.25
C VAL A 77 2.50 -10.88 17.23
N MET A 78 2.97 -12.11 17.38
CA MET A 78 3.93 -12.68 16.41
C MET A 78 3.30 -12.73 15.00
N PRO A 79 4.06 -12.39 13.94
CA PRO A 79 3.55 -12.38 12.57
C PRO A 79 2.85 -13.67 12.14
N ASP A 80 3.44 -14.83 12.43
CA ASP A 80 2.86 -16.13 12.08
C ASP A 80 1.48 -16.35 12.74
N THR A 81 1.34 -15.90 14.00
CA THR A 81 0.06 -15.97 14.72
C THR A 81 -0.96 -15.04 14.09
N PHE A 82 -0.56 -13.80 13.80
CA PHE A 82 -1.42 -12.82 13.14
C PHE A 82 -1.91 -13.34 11.77
N ILE A 83 -1.01 -13.83 10.94
CA ILE A 83 -1.31 -14.36 9.60
C ILE A 83 -2.27 -15.56 9.69
N SER A 84 -2.02 -16.47 10.64
CA SER A 84 -2.90 -17.62 10.87
C SER A 84 -4.30 -17.18 11.28
N ASP A 85 -4.41 -16.19 12.16
CA ASP A 85 -5.71 -15.69 12.64
C ASP A 85 -6.44 -14.89 11.54
N ALA A 86 -5.71 -14.13 10.73
CA ALA A 86 -6.26 -13.47 9.53
C ALA A 86 -6.81 -14.50 8.54
N GLY A 87 -6.04 -15.54 8.25
CA GLY A 87 -6.48 -16.62 7.37
C GLY A 87 -7.73 -17.33 7.85
N LYS A 88 -7.87 -17.57 9.16
CA LYS A 88 -9.09 -18.15 9.75
C LYS A 88 -10.29 -17.21 9.66
N LEU A 89 -10.07 -15.93 9.97
CA LEU A 89 -11.13 -14.91 10.00
C LEU A 89 -11.73 -14.68 8.61
N TYR A 90 -10.88 -14.52 7.62
CA TYR A 90 -11.30 -14.21 6.24
C TYR A 90 -11.53 -15.45 5.37
N GLY A 91 -11.14 -16.64 5.85
CA GLY A 91 -11.20 -17.86 5.05
C GLY A 91 -10.27 -17.84 3.83
N ASP A 92 -9.24 -17.00 3.86
CA ASP A 92 -8.31 -16.76 2.75
C ASP A 92 -6.88 -16.65 3.28
N LYS A 93 -5.93 -17.31 2.60
CA LYS A 93 -4.52 -17.31 3.02
C LYS A 93 -3.80 -15.99 2.71
N CYS A 94 -4.34 -15.23 1.76
CA CYS A 94 -3.80 -13.96 1.29
C CYS A 94 -4.74 -12.80 1.67
N ALA A 95 -5.16 -12.73 2.94
CA ALA A 95 -5.98 -11.63 3.45
C ALA A 95 -5.16 -10.33 3.59
N CYS A 96 -4.38 -9.99 2.53
CA CYS A 96 -3.51 -8.82 2.46
C CYS A 96 -3.47 -8.26 1.04
N SER A 97 -3.26 -6.96 0.90
CA SER A 97 -2.83 -6.38 -0.37
C SER A 97 -1.35 -6.69 -0.60
N LEU A 98 -0.96 -6.79 -1.86
CA LEU A 98 0.42 -7.08 -2.27
C LEU A 98 0.88 -6.04 -3.29
N ILE A 99 2.05 -5.46 -3.06
CA ILE A 99 2.74 -4.57 -3.99
C ILE A 99 4.00 -5.27 -4.48
N VAL A 100 4.13 -5.38 -5.79
CA VAL A 100 5.33 -5.91 -6.45
C VAL A 100 6.04 -4.76 -7.14
N TYR A 101 7.30 -4.56 -6.80
CA TYR A 101 8.13 -3.53 -7.40
C TYR A 101 8.95 -4.10 -8.56
N ASP A 102 9.38 -3.22 -9.45
CA ASP A 102 10.43 -3.54 -10.39
C ASP A 102 11.77 -3.79 -9.66
N GLY A 103 12.72 -4.42 -10.32
CA GLY A 103 14.04 -4.67 -9.72
C GLY A 103 14.96 -3.43 -9.68
N SER A 104 14.46 -2.25 -10.06
CA SER A 104 15.25 -1.01 -10.12
C SER A 104 15.32 -0.30 -8.77
N PRO A 105 16.36 0.54 -8.55
CA PRO A 105 16.43 1.38 -7.35
C PRO A 105 15.45 2.56 -7.37
N LEU A 106 14.65 2.72 -8.43
CA LEU A 106 13.69 3.81 -8.57
C LEU A 106 12.40 3.57 -7.79
N ASN A 107 12.24 2.38 -7.20
CA ASN A 107 11.03 1.98 -6.45
C ASN A 107 9.74 2.06 -7.27
N LEU A 108 9.82 1.77 -8.57
CA LEU A 108 8.66 1.76 -9.43
C LEU A 108 7.78 0.55 -9.11
N ILE A 109 6.50 0.81 -8.93
CA ILE A 109 5.52 -0.25 -8.72
C ILE A 109 5.26 -0.93 -10.07
N LYS A 110 5.38 -2.25 -10.10
CA LYS A 110 5.09 -3.06 -11.30
C LYS A 110 3.70 -3.64 -11.26
N GLU A 111 3.28 -4.13 -10.10
CA GLU A 111 1.97 -4.77 -9.93
C GLU A 111 1.42 -4.48 -8.53
N GLU A 112 0.12 -4.25 -8.44
CA GLU A 112 -0.61 -4.08 -7.18
C GLU A 112 -1.80 -5.00 -7.16
N TYR A 113 -1.92 -5.77 -6.08
CA TYR A 113 -3.00 -6.71 -5.90
C TYR A 113 -3.81 -6.38 -4.66
N GLY A 114 -5.13 -6.46 -4.79
CA GLY A 114 -6.06 -6.45 -3.68
C GLY A 114 -5.95 -7.70 -2.79
N PRO A 115 -6.63 -7.69 -1.62
CA PRO A 115 -6.67 -8.85 -0.74
C PRO A 115 -7.39 -10.04 -1.40
N GLY A 116 -6.81 -11.24 -1.24
CA GLY A 116 -7.39 -12.50 -1.68
C GLY A 116 -6.46 -13.36 -2.52
N GLU A 117 -6.36 -14.64 -2.17
CA GLU A 117 -5.49 -15.60 -2.87
C GLU A 117 -5.83 -15.69 -4.38
N LYS A 118 -7.10 -15.64 -4.72
CA LYS A 118 -7.53 -15.69 -6.12
C LYS A 118 -7.03 -14.48 -6.91
N TRP A 119 -7.13 -13.28 -6.36
CA TRP A 119 -6.66 -12.06 -7.01
C TRP A 119 -5.17 -12.11 -7.29
N GLN A 120 -4.40 -12.54 -6.30
CA GLN A 120 -2.94 -12.61 -6.39
C GLN A 120 -2.43 -13.74 -7.29
N THR A 121 -3.14 -14.87 -7.38
CA THR A 121 -2.72 -16.03 -8.16
C THR A 121 -3.21 -16.03 -9.60
N THR A 122 -4.34 -15.39 -9.89
CA THR A 122 -4.91 -15.33 -11.26
C THR A 122 -4.49 -14.09 -12.04
N GLY A 123 -3.68 -13.20 -11.43
CA GLY A 123 -3.14 -12.02 -12.09
C GLY A 123 -4.15 -10.88 -12.27
N HIS A 124 -5.22 -10.86 -11.48
CA HIS A 124 -6.17 -9.74 -11.42
C HIS A 124 -5.64 -8.63 -10.53
N GLY A 125 -4.62 -7.96 -10.97
CA GLY A 125 -4.02 -6.82 -10.29
C GLY A 125 -3.82 -5.66 -11.25
N ASN A 126 -3.68 -4.47 -10.72
CA ASN A 126 -3.24 -3.32 -11.51
C ASN A 126 -1.78 -3.51 -11.89
N LYS A 127 -1.47 -3.34 -13.19
CA LYS A 127 -0.10 -3.47 -13.69
C LYS A 127 0.38 -2.12 -14.19
N HIS A 128 1.63 -1.81 -13.91
CA HIS A 128 2.27 -0.59 -14.35
C HIS A 128 3.46 -0.92 -15.24
N ASP A 129 3.57 -0.22 -16.36
CA ASP A 129 4.72 -0.30 -17.24
C ASP A 129 5.28 1.10 -17.49
N TYR A 130 6.60 1.21 -17.48
CA TYR A 130 7.32 2.47 -17.62
C TYR A 130 8.29 2.35 -18.79
N ARG A 131 8.12 3.19 -19.78
CA ARG A 131 8.99 3.23 -20.94
C ARG A 131 9.29 4.67 -21.37
N VAL A 132 10.29 4.85 -22.18
CA VAL A 132 10.51 6.11 -22.88
C VAL A 132 9.66 6.18 -24.12
N ASN A 133 9.27 7.40 -24.53
CA ASN A 133 8.51 7.58 -25.76
C ASN A 133 9.36 7.27 -27.01
N THR A 134 8.70 6.79 -28.06
CA THR A 134 9.22 6.74 -29.42
C THR A 134 8.76 7.97 -30.19
N GLY A 135 9.40 8.28 -31.34
CA GLY A 135 9.08 9.49 -32.09
C GLY A 135 7.66 9.55 -32.67
N ASP A 136 6.93 8.43 -32.62
CA ASP A 136 5.62 8.29 -33.26
C ASP A 136 4.47 8.05 -32.28
N ASP A 137 4.73 8.02 -30.95
CA ASP A 137 3.68 7.67 -29.97
C ASP A 137 3.00 8.85 -29.29
N LEU A 138 3.63 10.01 -29.17
CA LEU A 138 3.06 11.13 -28.45
C LEU A 138 2.98 12.42 -29.27
N CYS A 139 1.74 12.90 -29.46
CA CYS A 139 1.49 14.19 -30.08
C CYS A 139 1.80 15.35 -29.13
N ARG A 140 2.51 16.34 -29.66
CA ARG A 140 2.76 17.59 -28.95
C ARG A 140 1.66 18.61 -29.27
N TRP A 141 0.94 19.06 -28.24
CA TRP A 141 -0.07 20.08 -28.34
C TRP A 141 0.43 21.36 -27.66
N LEU A 142 0.21 22.49 -28.31
CA LEU A 142 0.47 23.81 -27.72
C LEU A 142 -0.84 24.60 -27.63
N ASN A 143 -1.01 25.26 -26.49
CA ASN A 143 -2.07 26.24 -26.34
C ASN A 143 -1.63 27.54 -27.03
N SER A 144 -2.38 27.98 -28.04
CA SER A 144 -2.19 29.26 -28.70
C SER A 144 -3.38 30.16 -28.34
N GLY A 145 -3.21 31.03 -27.39
CA GLY A 145 -4.21 32.03 -27.05
C GLY A 145 -3.58 33.12 -26.20
N GLY A 146 -3.77 34.35 -26.61
CA GLY A 146 -3.42 35.50 -25.80
C GLY A 146 -4.44 35.68 -24.66
N ALA A 147 -4.15 36.58 -23.70
CA ALA A 147 -5.00 36.84 -22.51
C ALA A 147 -6.45 37.27 -22.80
N ARG A 148 -6.82 37.47 -24.06
CA ARG A 148 -8.14 37.90 -24.51
C ARG A 148 -8.77 37.00 -25.57
N GLU A 149 -8.11 35.92 -25.98
CA GLU A 149 -8.61 34.99 -26.98
C GLU A 149 -8.90 33.63 -26.33
N LEU A 150 -9.93 32.94 -26.84
CA LEU A 150 -10.20 31.58 -26.41
C LEU A 150 -8.98 30.69 -26.75
N PRO A 151 -8.50 29.91 -25.76
CA PRO A 151 -7.36 29.04 -25.99
C PRO A 151 -7.68 28.02 -27.09
N GLN A 152 -6.78 27.91 -28.06
CA GLN A 152 -6.85 26.90 -29.11
C GLN A 152 -5.70 25.90 -28.95
N LEU A 153 -6.02 24.63 -29.02
CA LEU A 153 -5.01 23.58 -29.04
C LEU A 153 -4.51 23.38 -30.46
N LEU A 154 -3.23 23.65 -30.68
CA LEU A 154 -2.56 23.43 -31.96
C LEU A 154 -1.63 22.22 -31.87
N GLN A 155 -1.84 21.26 -32.76
CA GLN A 155 -0.91 20.14 -32.91
C GLN A 155 0.41 20.64 -33.50
N ARG A 156 1.55 20.36 -32.87
CA ARG A 156 2.91 20.78 -33.26
C ARG A 156 3.82 19.61 -33.60
N GLY A 157 3.24 18.54 -34.11
CA GLY A 157 3.97 17.31 -34.46
C GLY A 157 4.06 16.35 -33.27
N MET A 158 5.07 15.51 -33.29
CA MET A 158 5.32 14.49 -32.26
C MET A 158 6.47 14.94 -31.36
N TYR A 159 6.53 14.36 -30.16
CA TYR A 159 7.71 14.52 -29.31
C TYR A 159 8.86 13.68 -29.89
N PRO A 160 10.10 14.19 -29.92
CA PRO A 160 11.25 13.38 -30.23
C PRO A 160 11.36 12.15 -29.33
N SER A 161 11.93 11.07 -29.85
CA SER A 161 12.17 9.84 -29.08
C SER A 161 13.04 10.12 -27.86
N TYR A 162 12.75 9.44 -26.75
CA TYR A 162 13.51 9.48 -25.49
C TYR A 162 13.45 10.81 -24.72
N GLU A 163 12.52 11.70 -25.02
CA GLU A 163 12.34 12.95 -24.28
C GLU A 163 11.38 12.82 -23.09
N LEU A 164 10.45 11.88 -23.15
CA LEU A 164 9.40 11.70 -22.14
C LEU A 164 9.39 10.28 -21.60
N ILE A 165 8.99 10.14 -20.36
CA ILE A 165 8.64 8.85 -19.77
C ILE A 165 7.13 8.67 -19.97
N VAL A 166 6.76 7.51 -20.45
CA VAL A 166 5.36 7.08 -20.62
C VAL A 166 5.09 6.04 -19.57
N GLU A 167 4.10 6.30 -18.74
CA GLU A 167 3.54 5.33 -17.82
C GLU A 167 2.26 4.76 -18.45
N SER A 168 2.09 3.45 -18.40
CA SER A 168 0.82 2.81 -18.67
C SER A 168 0.36 2.05 -17.42
N ALA A 169 -0.91 2.20 -17.09
CA ALA A 169 -1.57 1.46 -16.02
C ALA A 169 -2.68 0.61 -16.62
N GLU A 170 -2.60 -0.70 -16.42
CA GLU A 170 -3.64 -1.68 -16.79
C GLU A 170 -4.40 -2.04 -15.52
N ASP A 171 -5.72 -1.88 -15.53
CA ASP A 171 -6.57 -2.30 -14.42
C ASP A 171 -6.84 -3.81 -14.43
N GLU A 172 -7.54 -4.30 -13.41
CA GLU A 172 -7.91 -5.71 -13.23
C GLU A 172 -8.83 -6.26 -14.33
N ASP A 173 -9.50 -5.40 -15.09
CA ASP A 173 -10.36 -5.74 -16.24
C ASP A 173 -9.61 -5.63 -17.58
N GLY A 174 -8.35 -5.22 -17.58
CA GLY A 174 -7.50 -5.08 -18.77
C GLY A 174 -7.66 -3.75 -19.50
N HIS A 175 -8.26 -2.72 -18.87
CA HIS A 175 -8.31 -1.39 -19.46
C HIS A 175 -6.97 -0.68 -19.20
N ILE A 176 -6.42 -0.08 -20.27
CA ILE A 176 -5.12 0.58 -20.20
C ILE A 176 -5.30 2.09 -20.26
N ILE A 177 -4.67 2.79 -19.32
CA ILE A 177 -4.56 4.24 -19.27
C ILE A 177 -3.08 4.61 -19.47
N TYR A 178 -2.81 5.65 -20.24
CA TYR A 178 -1.47 6.21 -20.45
C TYR A 178 -1.37 7.60 -19.84
N SER A 179 -0.24 7.89 -19.20
CA SER A 179 0.11 9.22 -18.67
C SER A 179 1.55 9.62 -19.01
#